data_0ab9abe2adf7f425cb58cd5280349ac3
#
_entry.id   0ab9abe2adf7f425cb58cd5280349ac3
#
_cell.length_a   1.000
_cell.length_b   1.000
_cell.length_c   1.000
_cell.angle_alpha   90.00
_cell.angle_beta   90.00
_cell.angle_gamma   90.00
#
_symmetry.space_group_name_H-M   'P 1'
#
loop_
_entity.id
_entity.type
_entity.pdbx_description
1 polymer ?
#
loop_
_entity_poly.entity_id
_entity_poly.type
_entity_poly.pdbx_seq_one_letter_code
_entity_poly.pdbx_strand_id
1 'polypeptide(L)'
;EVMGIPLKEPGFYVVELASPRLGSALLGAERPYYVQTTALVTNLSVHLKLGREASLVWVTSLDKAQPVVAAAVEVRDCDGRVHWKGKTDAQGIARIEQPLPNVATLPYCFRNWDRKYFVTARTDGDFSFVFSDWNEGINPWRFHLPTGGYNGPFLATSVMDRTLLRA
;
A
#
# COMPACT_ATOMS: atom_id res chain seq x y z
N GLU A 1 -21.12 -22.00 -4.09
CA GLU A 1 -21.34 -21.81 -2.64
C GLU A 1 -20.40 -20.72 -2.13
N VAL A 2 -20.90 -19.74 -1.38
CA VAL A 2 -20.11 -18.67 -0.81
C VAL A 2 -20.02 -18.92 0.70
N MET A 3 -18.78 -18.97 1.22
CA MET A 3 -18.54 -19.12 2.66
C MET A 3 -18.11 -17.78 3.23
N GLY A 4 -18.85 -17.29 4.22
CA GLY A 4 -18.50 -16.09 4.99
C GLY A 4 -17.51 -16.41 6.11
N ILE A 5 -16.45 -15.63 6.22
CA ILE A 5 -15.47 -15.73 7.33
C ILE A 5 -15.73 -14.56 8.28
N PRO A 6 -16.16 -14.81 9.53
CA PRO A 6 -16.54 -13.74 10.47
C PRO A 6 -15.31 -13.09 11.11
N LEU A 7 -14.64 -12.19 10.40
CA LEU A 7 -13.56 -11.36 10.94
C LEU A 7 -14.18 -10.06 11.51
N LYS A 8 -14.33 -9.96 12.83
CA LYS A 8 -15.04 -8.86 13.48
C LYS A 8 -14.12 -7.78 14.06
N GLU A 9 -12.97 -8.18 14.55
CA GLU A 9 -12.04 -7.27 15.22
C GLU A 9 -11.06 -6.67 14.20
N PRO A 10 -10.63 -5.42 14.39
CA PRO A 10 -9.55 -4.86 13.59
C PRO A 10 -8.26 -5.67 13.70
N GLY A 11 -7.60 -5.91 12.58
CA GLY A 11 -6.35 -6.66 12.56
C GLY A 11 -5.98 -7.19 11.19
N PHE A 12 -4.77 -7.70 11.09
CA PHE A 12 -4.28 -8.41 9.91
C PHE A 12 -4.42 -9.91 10.15
N TYR A 13 -5.19 -10.57 9.29
CA TYR A 13 -5.50 -11.99 9.39
C TYR A 13 -4.82 -12.77 8.27
N VAL A 14 -4.31 -13.93 8.61
CA VAL A 14 -3.93 -14.97 7.65
C VAL A 14 -4.97 -16.07 7.75
N VAL A 15 -5.66 -16.32 6.66
CA VAL A 15 -6.72 -17.31 6.57
C VAL A 15 -6.23 -18.48 5.73
N GLU A 16 -6.29 -19.69 6.27
CA GLU A 16 -5.98 -20.91 5.55
C GLU A 16 -7.24 -21.78 5.45
N LEU A 17 -7.59 -22.13 4.24
CA LEU A 17 -8.68 -23.06 3.94
C LEU A 17 -8.10 -24.42 3.52
N ALA A 18 -8.51 -25.47 4.19
CA ALA A 18 -8.13 -26.84 3.87
C ALA A 18 -9.32 -27.61 3.29
N SER A 19 -9.13 -28.28 2.15
CA SER A 19 -10.15 -29.12 1.54
C SER A 19 -9.60 -30.52 1.22
N PRO A 20 -9.98 -31.54 2.00
CA PRO A 20 -9.63 -32.94 1.68
C PRO A 20 -10.19 -33.39 0.34
N ARG A 21 -11.42 -32.97 -0.02
CA ARG A 21 -12.07 -33.35 -1.29
C ARG A 21 -11.33 -32.80 -2.50
N LEU A 22 -10.91 -31.53 -2.46
CA LEU A 22 -10.10 -30.92 -3.53
C LEU A 22 -8.71 -31.55 -3.56
N GLY A 23 -8.13 -31.85 -2.43
CA GLY A 23 -6.85 -32.54 -2.35
C GLY A 23 -6.87 -33.89 -3.04
N SER A 24 -7.84 -34.73 -2.72
CA SER A 24 -7.99 -36.03 -3.36
C SER A 24 -8.26 -35.93 -4.88
N ALA A 25 -9.06 -34.96 -5.32
CA ALA A 25 -9.40 -34.74 -6.71
C ALA A 25 -8.26 -34.19 -7.56
N LEU A 26 -7.48 -33.23 -7.01
CA LEU A 26 -6.47 -32.50 -7.77
C LEU A 26 -5.04 -33.04 -7.61
N LEU A 27 -4.75 -33.66 -6.47
CA LEU A 27 -3.38 -34.11 -6.16
C LEU A 27 -3.23 -35.65 -6.32
N GLY A 28 -4.34 -36.35 -6.54
CA GLY A 28 -4.34 -37.83 -6.66
C GLY A 28 -3.85 -38.55 -5.40
N ALA A 29 -3.89 -37.89 -4.23
CA ALA A 29 -3.43 -38.42 -2.95
C ALA A 29 -4.41 -38.03 -1.84
N GLU A 30 -4.53 -38.83 -0.80
CA GLU A 30 -5.34 -38.54 0.38
C GLU A 30 -4.68 -37.49 1.26
N ARG A 31 -4.50 -36.29 0.72
CA ARG A 31 -4.00 -35.11 1.46
C ARG A 31 -4.83 -33.88 1.14
N PRO A 32 -5.06 -32.98 2.12
CA PRO A 32 -5.84 -31.79 1.86
C PRO A 32 -5.12 -30.83 0.90
N TYR A 33 -5.90 -30.12 0.10
CA TYR A 33 -5.46 -28.96 -0.66
C TYR A 33 -5.64 -27.72 0.20
N TYR A 34 -4.59 -26.92 0.32
CA TYR A 34 -4.58 -25.69 1.11
C TYR A 34 -4.59 -24.47 0.22
N VAL A 35 -5.44 -23.51 0.58
CA VAL A 35 -5.45 -22.18 -0.01
C VAL A 35 -5.28 -21.16 1.10
N GLN A 36 -4.27 -20.29 0.97
CA GLN A 36 -4.01 -19.22 1.91
C GLN A 36 -4.37 -17.89 1.30
N THR A 37 -4.96 -17.02 2.11
CA THR A 37 -5.23 -15.62 1.77
C THR A 37 -5.02 -14.74 2.98
N THR A 38 -4.93 -13.43 2.76
CA THR A 38 -4.82 -12.45 3.83
C THR A 38 -5.99 -11.49 3.79
N ALA A 39 -6.39 -10.99 4.96
CA ALA A 39 -7.40 -9.96 5.09
C ALA A 39 -6.96 -8.93 6.12
N LEU A 40 -7.15 -7.66 5.78
CA LEU A 40 -6.98 -6.54 6.70
C LEU A 40 -8.35 -6.02 7.07
N VAL A 41 -8.71 -6.10 8.36
CA VAL A 41 -9.93 -5.48 8.89
C VAL A 41 -9.52 -4.20 9.60
N THR A 42 -9.97 -3.08 9.11
CA THR A 42 -9.58 -1.76 9.63
C THR A 42 -10.61 -0.70 9.24
N ASN A 43 -10.71 0.35 10.04
CA ASN A 43 -11.41 1.58 9.67
C ASN A 43 -10.44 2.70 9.26
N LEU A 44 -9.15 2.40 9.10
CA LEU A 44 -8.14 3.37 8.71
C LEU A 44 -7.78 3.24 7.24
N SER A 45 -7.79 4.36 6.51
CA SER A 45 -7.19 4.51 5.19
C SER A 45 -5.88 5.27 5.31
N VAL A 46 -4.81 4.70 4.79
CA VAL A 46 -3.46 5.29 4.84
C VAL A 46 -3.03 5.66 3.43
N HIS A 47 -2.69 6.92 3.23
CA HIS A 47 -2.20 7.43 1.95
C HIS A 47 -0.78 7.96 2.12
N LEU A 48 0.13 7.54 1.26
CA LEU A 48 1.49 8.05 1.19
C LEU A 48 1.66 8.93 -0.05
N LYS A 49 2.18 10.13 0.16
CA LYS A 49 2.75 10.91 -0.94
C LYS A 49 4.26 11.01 -0.72
N LEU A 50 4.99 10.22 -1.49
CA LEU A 50 6.44 10.19 -1.43
C LEU A 50 7.01 11.31 -2.31
N GLY A 51 7.74 12.22 -1.71
CA GLY A 51 8.45 13.28 -2.38
C GLY A 51 9.96 13.13 -2.24
N ARG A 52 10.71 13.94 -2.99
CA ARG A 52 12.18 13.88 -3.00
C ARG A 52 12.79 14.52 -1.76
N GLU A 53 12.28 15.67 -1.35
CA GLU A 53 12.79 16.44 -0.23
C GLU A 53 11.92 16.32 1.01
N ALA A 54 10.62 16.18 0.81
CA ALA A 54 9.64 15.99 1.86
C ALA A 54 8.56 15.01 1.41
N SER A 55 7.95 14.34 2.36
CA SER A 55 6.86 13.39 2.12
C SER A 55 5.73 13.64 3.11
N LEU A 56 4.58 13.06 2.87
CA LEU A 56 3.48 13.09 3.82
C LEU A 56 2.73 11.75 3.85
N VAL A 57 2.20 11.46 5.02
CA VAL A 57 1.23 10.37 5.21
C VAL A 57 -0.07 10.99 5.68
N TRP A 58 -1.15 10.69 4.99
CA TRP A 58 -2.49 11.15 5.35
C TRP A 58 -3.32 9.94 5.79
N VAL A 59 -3.94 10.06 6.96
CA VAL A 59 -4.76 9.01 7.55
C VAL A 59 -6.18 9.51 7.75
N THR A 60 -7.13 8.78 7.17
CA THR A 60 -8.56 9.05 7.30
C THR A 60 -9.31 7.81 7.78
N SER A 61 -10.49 7.99 8.34
CA SER A 61 -11.40 6.87 8.60
C SER A 61 -12.13 6.44 7.33
N LEU A 62 -12.38 5.15 7.15
CA LEU A 62 -13.09 4.61 5.99
C LEU A 62 -14.60 4.87 6.08
N ASP A 63 -15.16 4.84 7.28
CA ASP A 63 -16.62 4.99 7.50
C ASP A 63 -17.12 6.41 7.27
N LYS A 64 -16.33 7.44 7.61
CA LYS A 64 -16.75 8.86 7.56
C LYS A 64 -15.88 9.73 6.72
N ALA A 65 -14.78 9.20 6.18
CA ALA A 65 -13.75 9.95 5.46
C ALA A 65 -13.21 11.15 6.27
N GLN A 66 -13.16 11.02 7.61
CA GLN A 66 -12.69 12.07 8.50
C GLN A 66 -11.19 11.89 8.79
N PRO A 67 -10.44 13.00 8.98
CA PRO A 67 -9.06 12.94 9.42
C PRO A 67 -8.91 12.19 10.74
N VAL A 68 -7.93 11.30 10.84
CA VAL A 68 -7.59 10.59 12.08
C VAL A 68 -6.43 11.30 12.76
N VAL A 69 -6.71 11.94 13.88
CA VAL A 69 -5.75 12.73 14.68
C VAL A 69 -4.94 11.83 15.59
N ALA A 70 -3.66 12.16 15.77
CA ALA A 70 -2.72 11.48 16.68
C ALA A 70 -2.47 10.00 16.36
N ALA A 71 -2.81 9.54 15.15
CA ALA A 71 -2.42 8.20 14.72
C ALA A 71 -0.89 8.11 14.65
N ALA A 72 -0.33 7.07 15.26
CA ALA A 72 1.10 6.78 15.21
C ALA A 72 1.46 6.25 13.81
N VAL A 73 2.38 6.92 13.14
CA VAL A 73 2.82 6.58 11.78
C VAL A 73 4.28 6.18 11.80
N GLU A 74 4.60 5.09 11.11
CA GLU A 74 5.98 4.66 10.88
C GLU A 74 6.21 4.35 9.41
N VAL A 75 7.39 4.75 8.91
CA VAL A 75 7.89 4.41 7.58
C VAL A 75 9.06 3.46 7.73
N ARG A 76 8.93 2.26 7.20
CA ARG A 76 9.92 1.18 7.27
C ARG A 76 10.32 0.71 5.88
N ASP A 77 11.47 0.07 5.77
CA ASP A 77 11.83 -0.74 4.61
C ASP A 77 11.42 -2.22 4.79
N CYS A 78 11.77 -3.04 3.81
CA CYS A 78 11.44 -4.46 3.81
C CYS A 78 12.20 -5.29 4.85
N ASP A 79 13.32 -4.78 5.38
CA ASP A 79 14.05 -5.39 6.49
C ASP A 79 13.48 -4.96 7.86
N GLY A 80 12.46 -4.12 7.85
CA GLY A 80 11.81 -3.61 9.06
C GLY A 80 12.53 -2.42 9.72
N ARG A 81 13.58 -1.88 9.09
CA ARG A 81 14.28 -0.70 9.59
C ARG A 81 13.36 0.51 9.51
N VAL A 82 13.25 1.24 10.62
CA VAL A 82 12.48 2.49 10.69
C VAL A 82 13.30 3.63 10.12
N HIS A 83 12.78 4.29 9.09
CA HIS A 83 13.37 5.49 8.49
C HIS A 83 12.75 6.77 9.05
N TRP A 84 11.49 6.70 9.44
CA TRP A 84 10.79 7.81 10.05
C TRP A 84 9.63 7.33 10.92
N LYS A 85 9.30 8.10 11.97
CA LYS A 85 8.12 7.92 12.80
C LYS A 85 7.61 9.25 13.32
N GLY A 86 6.30 9.35 13.47
CA GLY A 86 5.61 10.53 14.00
C GLY A 86 4.14 10.27 14.25
N LYS A 87 3.37 11.33 14.38
CA LYS A 87 1.92 11.29 14.56
C LYS A 87 1.23 12.20 13.59
N THR A 88 -0.02 11.89 13.27
CA THR A 88 -0.87 12.75 12.46
C THR A 88 -1.33 13.98 13.25
N ASP A 89 -1.44 15.11 12.56
CA ASP A 89 -1.96 16.38 13.07
C ASP A 89 -3.51 16.43 13.07
N ALA A 90 -4.08 17.61 13.32
CA ALA A 90 -5.52 17.85 13.32
C ALA A 90 -6.18 17.60 11.94
N GLN A 91 -5.42 17.62 10.85
CA GLN A 91 -5.85 17.32 9.49
C GLN A 91 -5.62 15.85 9.11
N GLY A 92 -5.18 15.03 10.05
CA GLY A 92 -4.82 13.63 9.80
C GLY A 92 -3.51 13.46 9.03
N ILE A 93 -2.65 14.49 8.99
CA ILE A 93 -1.43 14.50 8.21
C ILE A 93 -0.20 14.34 9.11
N ALA A 94 0.65 13.38 8.80
CA ALA A 94 2.00 13.26 9.34
C ALA A 94 2.99 13.75 8.28
N ARG A 95 3.68 14.88 8.57
CA ARG A 95 4.64 15.49 7.65
C ARG A 95 6.04 14.97 7.90
N ILE A 96 6.69 14.58 6.83
CA ILE A 96 8.08 14.10 6.81
C ILE A 96 8.91 15.19 6.14
N GLU A 97 9.43 16.12 6.93
CA GLU A 97 10.14 17.32 6.47
C GLU A 97 11.61 17.07 6.12
N GLN A 98 12.01 15.82 6.08
CA GLN A 98 13.35 15.40 5.72
C GLN A 98 13.30 14.43 4.53
N PRO A 99 14.33 14.41 3.68
CA PRO A 99 14.38 13.43 2.61
C PRO A 99 14.45 12.01 3.17
N LEU A 100 13.61 11.14 2.67
CA LEU A 100 13.74 9.71 2.89
C LEU A 100 14.78 9.15 1.90
N PRO A 101 15.48 8.05 2.25
CA PRO A 101 16.37 7.37 1.32
C PRO A 101 15.70 7.08 -0.02
N ASN A 102 16.44 7.18 -1.12
CA ASN A 102 15.89 6.83 -2.42
C ASN A 102 15.45 5.36 -2.42
N VAL A 103 14.24 5.08 -2.90
CA VAL A 103 13.70 3.72 -2.99
C VAL A 103 14.67 2.77 -3.68
N ALA A 104 15.41 3.24 -4.70
CA ALA A 104 16.41 2.44 -5.39
C ALA A 104 17.60 1.99 -4.53
N THR A 105 17.80 2.60 -3.35
CA THR A 105 18.86 2.24 -2.40
C THR A 105 18.39 1.38 -1.23
N LEU A 106 17.07 1.14 -1.14
CA LEU A 106 16.51 0.29 -0.09
C LEU A 106 16.89 -1.18 -0.29
N PRO A 107 16.83 -2.01 0.76
CA PRO A 107 16.95 -3.45 0.61
C PRO A 107 15.84 -4.02 -0.26
N TYR A 108 16.13 -5.12 -0.94
CA TYR A 108 15.13 -5.85 -1.68
C TYR A 108 14.12 -6.51 -0.74
N CYS A 109 12.85 -6.43 -1.12
CA CYS A 109 11.80 -7.18 -0.45
C CYS A 109 11.87 -8.67 -0.82
N PHE A 110 11.58 -9.52 0.14
CA PHE A 110 11.64 -10.96 -0.05
C PHE A 110 10.76 -11.43 -1.23
N ARG A 111 11.33 -12.18 -2.17
CA ARG A 111 10.74 -12.83 -3.34
C ARG A 111 10.51 -12.00 -4.61
N ASN A 112 10.42 -10.67 -4.57
CA ASN A 112 9.98 -9.91 -5.75
C ASN A 112 11.03 -9.02 -6.39
N TRP A 113 12.25 -8.96 -5.86
CA TRP A 113 13.28 -8.00 -6.31
C TRP A 113 12.82 -6.53 -6.29
N ASP A 114 11.67 -6.28 -5.63
CA ASP A 114 11.13 -4.94 -5.44
C ASP A 114 11.82 -4.25 -4.26
N ARG A 115 11.79 -2.93 -4.30
CA ARG A 115 12.23 -2.08 -3.19
C ARG A 115 11.13 -1.11 -2.89
N LYS A 116 10.68 -1.06 -1.66
CA LYS A 116 9.55 -0.22 -1.27
C LYS A 116 9.59 0.19 0.20
N TYR A 117 8.85 1.21 0.51
CA TYR A 117 8.51 1.53 1.89
C TYR A 117 7.23 0.82 2.31
N PHE A 118 7.21 0.39 3.53
CA PHE A 118 6.06 -0.10 4.27
C PHE A 118 5.66 0.97 5.27
N VAL A 119 4.52 1.61 5.04
CA VAL A 119 4.01 2.70 5.88
C VAL A 119 2.84 2.18 6.68
N THR A 120 2.93 2.32 8.00
CA THR A 120 1.89 1.86 8.93
C THR A 120 1.27 3.03 9.65
N ALA A 121 -0.02 2.95 9.94
CA ALA A 121 -0.72 3.84 10.85
C ALA A 121 -1.43 3.02 11.94
N ARG A 122 -1.34 3.48 13.18
CA ARG A 122 -1.95 2.83 14.36
C ARG A 122 -2.68 3.84 15.21
N THR A 123 -3.81 3.40 15.72
CA THR A 123 -4.55 4.04 16.82
C THR A 123 -4.73 3.02 17.95
N ASP A 124 -5.40 3.43 19.05
CA ASP A 124 -5.75 2.51 20.14
C ASP A 124 -6.83 1.52 19.65
N GLY A 125 -6.40 0.38 19.14
CA GLY A 125 -7.30 -0.71 18.72
C GLY A 125 -7.46 -0.88 17.20
N ASP A 126 -6.81 -0.06 16.37
CA ASP A 126 -6.87 -0.23 14.92
C ASP A 126 -5.49 -0.06 14.26
N PHE A 127 -5.31 -0.72 13.14
CA PHE A 127 -4.06 -0.75 12.39
C PHE A 127 -4.33 -0.83 10.89
N SER A 128 -3.61 -0.03 10.12
CA SER A 128 -3.63 -0.10 8.67
C SER A 128 -2.26 0.17 8.08
N PHE A 129 -2.08 -0.11 6.81
CA PHE A 129 -0.81 0.13 6.12
C PHE A 129 -0.99 0.36 4.62
N VAL A 130 0.08 0.89 4.01
CA VAL A 130 0.22 1.03 2.56
C VAL A 130 1.68 0.76 2.17
N PHE A 131 1.90 0.21 0.99
CA PHE A 131 3.23 0.16 0.36
C PHE A 131 3.42 1.35 -0.57
N SER A 132 4.65 1.83 -0.69
CA SER A 132 4.97 2.98 -1.55
C SER A 132 4.79 2.72 -3.05
N ASP A 133 4.70 1.47 -3.46
CA ASP A 133 4.44 1.02 -4.83
C ASP A 133 2.95 0.72 -5.09
N TRP A 134 2.09 0.84 -4.08
CA TRP A 134 0.64 0.73 -4.26
C TRP A 134 0.10 2.01 -4.88
N ASN A 135 -0.08 1.98 -6.17
CA ASN A 135 -0.60 3.07 -6.98
C ASN A 135 -1.82 2.64 -7.81
N GLU A 136 -2.59 1.70 -7.28
CA GLU A 136 -3.86 1.31 -7.87
C GLU A 136 -4.85 2.49 -7.79
N GLY A 137 -5.21 2.98 -8.93
CA GLY A 137 -6.07 4.14 -9.06
C GLY A 137 -6.14 4.60 -10.51
N ILE A 138 -5.95 5.88 -10.72
CA ILE A 138 -5.90 6.45 -12.08
C ILE A 138 -4.59 6.02 -12.73
N ASN A 139 -4.67 5.12 -13.71
CA ASN A 139 -3.51 4.66 -14.46
C ASN A 139 -2.99 5.77 -15.39
N PRO A 140 -1.80 6.34 -15.15
CA PRO A 140 -1.27 7.46 -15.94
C PRO A 140 -1.15 7.14 -17.43
N TRP A 141 -0.84 5.90 -17.78
CA TRP A 141 -0.73 5.46 -19.18
C TRP A 141 -2.05 5.59 -19.98
N ARG A 142 -3.20 5.57 -19.32
CA ARG A 142 -4.50 5.84 -19.96
C ARG A 142 -4.62 7.28 -20.46
N PHE A 143 -3.80 8.16 -19.94
CA PHE A 143 -3.72 9.58 -20.31
C PHE A 143 -2.46 9.88 -21.11
N HIS A 144 -1.79 8.86 -21.63
CA HIS A 144 -0.52 8.99 -22.38
C HIS A 144 0.58 9.70 -21.56
N LEU A 145 0.51 9.64 -20.24
CA LEU A 145 1.55 10.14 -19.37
C LEU A 145 2.68 9.11 -19.24
N PRO A 146 3.93 9.53 -19.30
CA PRO A 146 5.05 8.61 -19.11
C PRO A 146 5.06 8.04 -17.70
N THR A 147 5.09 6.72 -17.56
CA THR A 147 4.98 6.00 -16.29
C THR A 147 6.27 5.35 -15.83
N GLY A 148 7.34 5.46 -16.57
CA GLY A 148 8.55 4.73 -16.22
C GLY A 148 9.84 5.36 -16.72
N GLY A 149 10.90 5.07 -16.02
CA GLY A 149 12.25 4.96 -16.51
C GLY A 149 13.18 6.12 -16.26
N TYR A 150 12.74 7.35 -16.04
CA TYR A 150 13.67 8.45 -15.79
C TYR A 150 13.36 9.16 -14.48
N ASN A 151 14.20 8.92 -13.48
CA ASN A 151 14.12 9.58 -12.17
C ASN A 151 14.92 10.90 -12.15
N GLY A 152 14.80 11.71 -13.20
CA GLY A 152 15.38 13.05 -13.23
C GLY A 152 14.65 13.99 -12.26
N PRO A 153 15.28 15.13 -11.91
CA PRO A 153 14.68 16.12 -11.03
C PRO A 153 13.42 16.77 -11.62
N PHE A 154 13.27 16.69 -12.95
CA PHE A 154 12.12 17.26 -13.67
C PHE A 154 11.56 16.22 -14.64
N LEU A 155 10.24 16.11 -14.65
CA LEU A 155 9.48 15.39 -15.66
C LEU A 155 8.51 16.38 -16.28
N ALA A 156 8.65 16.64 -17.57
CA ALA A 156 7.73 17.46 -18.34
C ALA A 156 6.98 16.59 -19.34
N THR A 157 5.68 16.77 -19.41
CA THR A 157 4.84 16.13 -20.43
C THR A 157 3.88 17.16 -20.99
N SER A 158 3.53 16.99 -22.25
CA SER A 158 2.50 17.81 -22.89
C SER A 158 1.30 16.94 -23.27
N VAL A 159 0.13 17.45 -22.99
CA VAL A 159 -1.13 16.83 -23.40
C VAL A 159 -1.79 17.77 -24.39
N MET A 160 -2.00 17.29 -25.61
CA MET A 160 -2.72 18.06 -26.63
C MET A 160 -4.21 17.81 -26.51
N ASP A 161 -5.00 18.85 -26.70
CA ASP A 161 -6.47 18.77 -26.70
C ASP A 161 -7.01 18.01 -27.93
N ARG A 162 -6.18 17.87 -28.96
CA ARG A 162 -6.50 17.18 -30.23
C ARG A 162 -5.35 16.33 -30.71
N THR A 163 -5.68 15.16 -31.22
CA THR A 163 -4.70 14.22 -31.79
C THR A 163 -4.30 14.60 -33.25
N LEU A 164 -5.08 15.46 -33.90
CA LEU A 164 -4.81 15.95 -35.25
C LEU A 164 -4.81 17.48 -35.24
N LEU A 165 -3.69 18.07 -35.63
CA LEU A 165 -3.58 19.49 -35.93
C LEU A 165 -3.83 19.68 -37.40
N ARG A 166 -4.69 20.64 -37.77
CA ARG A 166 -4.78 21.12 -39.15
C ARG A 166 -3.58 22.02 -39.43
N ALA A 167 -2.90 21.75 -40.54
CA ALA A 167 -1.90 22.65 -41.10
C ALA A 167 -2.55 23.92 -41.64
#